data_a4c462731e84341ce776bf0c6d8f4b13
#
_entry.id   a4c462731e84341ce776bf0c6d8f4b13
#
_cell.length_a   1.000
_cell.length_b   1.000
_cell.length_c   1.000
_cell.angle_alpha   90.00
_cell.angle_beta   90.00
_cell.angle_gamma   90.00
#
_symmetry.space_group_name_H-M   'P 1'
#
loop_
_entity.id
_entity.type
_entity.pdbx_description
1 polymer ?
#
loop_
_entity_poly.entity_id
_entity_poly.type
_entity_poly.pdbx_seq_one_letter_code
_entity_poly.pdbx_strand_id
1 'polypeptide(L)'
;MAKIYVINYECANEKYDVYEKGSVCAYADLKKAQKKLKELTENLKAEMLDRLDEDDIVIDEGIMSYSIYWDYRYDELHTDYWIDEIDVED
;
A
#
# COMPACT_ATOMS: atom_id res chain seq x y z
N MET A 1 -7.33 17.08 21.33
CA MET A 1 -6.94 16.95 19.92
C MET A 1 -7.18 15.53 19.43
N ALA A 2 -7.89 15.42 18.35
CA ALA A 2 -8.15 14.11 17.74
C ALA A 2 -7.13 13.86 16.63
N LYS A 3 -6.81 12.59 16.41
CA LYS A 3 -5.97 12.19 15.30
C LYS A 3 -6.76 11.28 14.40
N ILE A 4 -6.50 11.37 13.10
CA ILE A 4 -7.02 10.42 12.13
C ILE A 4 -5.86 9.76 11.41
N TYR A 5 -6.08 8.55 10.96
CA TYR A 5 -5.08 7.73 10.28
C TYR A 5 -5.62 7.41 8.89
N VAL A 6 -4.98 7.98 7.88
CA VAL A 6 -5.41 7.86 6.49
C VAL A 6 -4.55 6.85 5.77
N ILE A 7 -5.17 5.86 5.14
CA ILE A 7 -4.46 4.90 4.32
C ILE A 7 -4.41 5.45 2.91
N ASN A 8 -3.20 5.68 2.42
CA ASN A 8 -2.95 6.17 1.08
C ASN A 8 -2.30 5.09 0.23
N TYR A 9 -2.40 5.24 -1.08
CA TYR A 9 -1.75 4.33 -2.01
C TYR A 9 -1.16 5.09 -3.19
N GLU A 10 -0.17 4.46 -3.82
CA GLU A 10 0.48 4.98 -5.02
C GLU A 10 0.92 3.80 -5.88
N CYS A 11 0.56 3.83 -7.15
CA CYS A 11 0.95 2.83 -8.12
C CYS A 11 1.86 3.47 -9.18
N ALA A 12 3.01 2.86 -9.41
CA ALA A 12 3.99 3.35 -10.37
C ALA A 12 4.35 2.26 -11.39
N ASN A 13 4.73 2.67 -12.58
CA ASN A 13 5.21 1.78 -13.64
C ASN A 13 6.73 1.62 -13.61
N GLU A 14 7.29 0.91 -14.59
CA GLU A 14 8.72 0.63 -14.69
C GLU A 14 9.64 1.87 -14.70
N LYS A 15 9.12 3.03 -15.07
CA LYS A 15 9.88 4.29 -15.09
C LYS A 15 9.65 5.09 -13.82
N TYR A 16 9.04 4.48 -12.80
CA TYR A 16 8.60 5.14 -11.58
C TYR A 16 7.64 6.31 -11.82
N ASP A 17 6.97 6.29 -12.99
CA ASP A 17 5.90 7.25 -13.28
C ASP A 17 4.64 6.83 -12.54
N VAL A 18 4.20 7.66 -11.61
CA VAL A 18 2.98 7.42 -10.85
C VAL A 18 1.78 7.61 -11.77
N TYR A 19 1.02 6.55 -11.98
CA TYR A 19 -0.16 6.61 -12.82
C TYR A 19 -1.46 6.59 -12.02
N GLU A 20 -1.40 6.20 -10.77
CA GLU A 20 -2.56 6.19 -9.89
C GLU A 20 -2.12 6.42 -8.45
N LYS A 21 -2.80 7.32 -7.76
CA LYS A 21 -2.58 7.57 -6.34
C LYS A 21 -3.86 8.09 -5.72
N GLY A 22 -4.00 7.92 -4.41
CA GLY A 22 -5.17 8.40 -3.70
C GLY A 22 -5.23 7.92 -2.27
N SER A 23 -6.37 8.13 -1.66
CA SER A 23 -6.66 7.67 -0.31
C SER A 23 -7.74 6.59 -0.37
N VAL A 24 -7.55 5.54 0.42
CA VAL A 24 -8.49 4.41 0.47
C VAL A 24 -9.57 4.68 1.52
N CYS A 25 -9.15 5.00 2.73
CA CYS A 25 -10.03 5.21 3.88
C CYS A 25 -9.28 5.89 5.01
N ALA A 26 -10.02 6.31 6.02
CA ALA A 26 -9.47 6.93 7.22
C ALA A 26 -10.13 6.36 8.47
N TYR A 27 -9.38 6.30 9.55
CA TYR A 27 -9.82 5.77 10.83
C TYR A 27 -9.37 6.68 11.97
N ALA A 28 -10.18 6.76 13.02
CA ALA A 28 -9.80 7.46 14.24
C ALA A 28 -8.88 6.61 15.13
N ASP A 29 -8.77 5.31 14.85
CA ASP A 29 -8.02 4.35 15.65
C ASP A 29 -6.89 3.76 14.79
N LEU A 30 -5.66 3.89 15.27
CA LEU A 30 -4.48 3.37 14.58
C LEU A 30 -4.55 1.86 14.37
N LYS A 31 -5.02 1.13 15.35
CA LYS A 31 -5.13 -0.35 15.25
C LYS A 31 -6.08 -0.76 14.13
N LYS A 32 -7.19 -0.04 13.97
CA LYS A 32 -8.14 -0.30 12.88
C LYS A 32 -7.52 0.02 11.54
N ALA A 33 -6.76 1.11 11.45
CA ALA A 33 -6.05 1.46 10.22
C ALA A 33 -5.02 0.40 9.85
N GLN A 34 -4.26 -0.07 10.83
CA GLN A 34 -3.25 -1.12 10.61
C GLN A 34 -3.89 -2.43 10.18
N LYS A 35 -5.02 -2.79 10.77
CA LYS A 35 -5.77 -3.98 10.37
C LYS A 35 -6.25 -3.87 8.93
N LYS A 36 -6.78 -2.72 8.55
CA LYS A 36 -7.23 -2.47 7.18
C LYS A 36 -6.07 -2.50 6.20
N LEU A 37 -4.94 -1.92 6.57
CA LEU A 37 -3.72 -1.96 5.75
C LEU A 37 -3.31 -3.42 5.48
N LYS A 38 -3.33 -4.25 6.52
CA LYS A 38 -3.00 -5.66 6.39
C LYS A 38 -3.97 -6.39 5.46
N GLU A 39 -5.27 -6.13 5.57
CA GLU A 39 -6.28 -6.71 4.67
C GLU A 39 -6.03 -6.34 3.22
N LEU A 40 -5.76 -5.05 2.96
CA LEU A 40 -5.50 -4.55 1.61
C LEU A 40 -4.24 -5.19 1.02
N THR A 41 -3.20 -5.32 1.82
CA THR A 41 -1.93 -5.88 1.36
C THR A 41 -2.02 -7.38 1.13
N GLU A 42 -2.76 -8.11 1.96
CA GLU A 42 -2.99 -9.54 1.76
C GLU A 42 -3.81 -9.80 0.50
N ASN A 43 -4.84 -8.98 0.25
CA ASN A 43 -5.64 -9.08 -0.95
C ASN A 43 -4.83 -8.80 -2.21
N LEU A 44 -4.00 -7.75 -2.16
CA LEU A 44 -3.12 -7.40 -3.28
C LEU A 44 -2.10 -8.51 -3.55
N LYS A 45 -1.49 -9.03 -2.49
CA LYS A 45 -0.53 -10.14 -2.60
C LYS A 45 -1.17 -11.36 -3.23
N ALA A 46 -2.37 -11.74 -2.78
CA ALA A 46 -3.10 -12.88 -3.33
C ALA A 46 -3.42 -12.67 -4.82
N GLU A 47 -3.83 -11.47 -5.18
CA GLU A 47 -4.13 -11.12 -6.56
C GLU A 47 -2.87 -11.19 -7.45
N MET A 48 -1.74 -10.71 -6.95
CA MET A 48 -0.49 -10.79 -7.69
C MET A 48 0.04 -12.20 -7.83
N LEU A 49 -0.08 -13.02 -6.77
CA LEU A 49 0.36 -14.42 -6.80
C LEU A 49 -0.48 -15.27 -7.75
N ASP A 50 -1.72 -14.88 -8.03
CA ASP A 50 -2.58 -15.55 -9.00
C ASP A 50 -2.09 -15.35 -10.44
N ARG A 51 -1.32 -14.30 -10.69
CA ARG A 51 -0.85 -13.93 -12.03
C ARG A 51 0.67 -14.08 -12.21
N LEU A 52 1.43 -14.05 -11.12
CA LEU A 52 2.88 -13.98 -11.15
C LEU A 52 3.49 -15.05 -10.26
N ASP A 53 4.71 -15.43 -10.57
CA ASP A 53 5.46 -16.34 -9.72
C ASP A 53 5.93 -15.59 -8.46
N GLU A 54 5.92 -16.30 -7.33
CA GLU A 54 6.36 -15.75 -6.05
C GLU A 54 7.80 -15.19 -6.10
N ASP A 55 8.66 -15.81 -6.88
CA ASP A 55 10.06 -15.40 -7.03
C ASP A 55 10.22 -14.02 -7.70
N ASP A 56 9.22 -13.59 -8.46
CA ASP A 56 9.25 -12.31 -9.18
C ASP A 56 8.67 -11.14 -8.35
N ILE A 57 8.15 -11.45 -7.17
CA ILE A 57 7.49 -10.46 -6.32
C ILE A 57 8.39 -10.13 -5.12
N VAL A 58 8.63 -8.83 -4.92
CA VAL A 58 9.36 -8.34 -3.74
C VAL A 58 8.39 -7.58 -2.86
N ILE A 59 8.37 -7.94 -1.59
CA ILE A 59 7.47 -7.34 -0.60
C ILE A 59 8.31 -6.71 0.51
N ASP A 60 8.03 -5.44 0.79
CA ASP A 60 8.61 -4.71 1.91
C ASP A 60 7.48 -4.34 2.85
N GLU A 61 7.46 -4.93 4.03
CA GLU A 61 6.38 -4.77 5.00
C GLU A 61 6.87 -4.07 6.25
N GLY A 62 6.28 -2.91 6.54
CA GLY A 62 6.54 -2.15 7.75
C GLY A 62 5.31 -2.07 8.65
N ILE A 63 5.44 -1.36 9.77
CA ILE A 63 4.34 -1.20 10.73
C ILE A 63 3.24 -0.30 10.16
N MET A 64 3.61 0.74 9.44
CA MET A 64 2.69 1.72 8.88
C MET A 64 2.80 1.84 7.36
N SER A 65 3.50 0.90 6.72
CA SER A 65 3.70 0.94 5.27
C SER A 65 3.82 -0.46 4.70
N TYR A 66 3.52 -0.58 3.44
CA TYR A 66 3.62 -1.83 2.71
C TYR A 66 3.92 -1.52 1.25
N SER A 67 4.98 -2.13 0.73
CA SER A 67 5.34 -1.99 -0.68
C SER A 67 5.36 -3.37 -1.31
N ILE A 68 4.74 -3.49 -2.46
CA ILE A 68 4.82 -4.69 -3.26
C ILE A 68 5.21 -4.28 -4.68
N TYR A 69 6.24 -4.89 -5.20
CA TYR A 69 6.64 -4.62 -6.57
C TYR A 69 7.05 -5.90 -7.27
N TRP A 70 6.85 -5.87 -8.57
CA TRP A 70 7.13 -6.96 -9.46
C TRP A 70 8.15 -6.48 -10.50
N ASP A 71 9.25 -7.20 -10.61
CA ASP A 71 10.30 -6.92 -11.55
C ASP A 71 10.36 -8.08 -12.53
N TYR A 72 9.84 -7.85 -13.72
CA TYR A 72 9.89 -8.83 -14.79
C TYR A 72 10.41 -8.15 -16.05
N ARG A 73 11.57 -8.58 -16.49
CA ARG A 73 12.36 -8.16 -17.68
C ARG A 73 12.09 -6.78 -18.31
N TYR A 74 10.83 -6.39 -18.48
CA TYR A 74 10.42 -5.16 -19.16
C TYR A 74 9.27 -4.41 -18.49
N ASP A 75 8.64 -5.04 -17.53
CA ASP A 75 7.51 -4.44 -16.80
C ASP A 75 7.79 -4.48 -15.31
N GLU A 76 8.00 -3.32 -14.72
CA GLU A 76 8.15 -3.15 -13.29
C GLU A 76 6.90 -2.44 -12.77
N LEU A 77 6.16 -3.12 -11.91
CA LEU A 77 4.98 -2.56 -11.26
C LEU A 77 5.28 -2.39 -9.77
N HIS A 78 4.96 -1.23 -9.24
CA HIS A 78 5.24 -0.90 -7.86
C HIS A 78 3.98 -0.32 -7.23
N THR A 79 3.52 -0.90 -6.14
CA THR A 79 2.37 -0.41 -5.37
C THR A 79 2.79 -0.22 -3.93
N ASP A 80 2.58 0.99 -3.42
CA ASP A 80 2.84 1.36 -2.05
C ASP A 80 1.54 1.68 -1.34
N TYR A 81 1.41 1.20 -0.10
CA TYR A 81 0.39 1.61 0.83
C TYR A 81 1.07 2.16 2.07
N TRP A 82 0.54 3.24 2.62
CA TRP A 82 1.05 3.78 3.88
C TRP A 82 -0.05 4.46 4.66
N ILE A 83 0.21 4.65 5.96
CA ILE A 83 -0.71 5.33 6.86
C ILE A 83 -0.12 6.68 7.23
N ASP A 84 -0.85 7.75 6.96
CA ASP A 84 -0.51 9.10 7.39
C ASP A 84 -1.30 9.43 8.66
N GLU A 85 -0.60 9.94 9.66
CA GLU A 85 -1.19 10.43 10.90
C GLU A 85 -1.45 11.91 10.76
N ILE A 86 -2.70 12.31 10.89
CA ILE A 86 -3.12 13.70 10.72
C ILE A 86 -3.79 14.19 11.99
N ASP A 87 -3.31 15.31 12.50
CA ASP A 87 -3.94 15.98 13.65
C ASP A 87 -5.15 16.77 13.17
N VAL A 88 -6.28 16.53 13.81
CA VAL A 88 -7.51 17.25 13.52
C VAL A 88 -7.69 18.35 14.55
N GLU A 89 -7.70 19.58 14.09
CA GLU A 89 -7.97 20.73 14.93
C GLU A 89 -9.47 20.98 15.00
N ASP A 90 -9.96 21.17 16.22
CA ASP A 90 -11.35 21.56 16.43
C ASP A 90 -11.56 23.06 16.23
#